data_b60f42bbaddda360316a50298313a66b
#
_entry.id   b60f42bbaddda360316a50298313a66b
#
_cell.length_a   1.000
_cell.length_b   1.000
_cell.length_c   1.000
_cell.angle_alpha   90.00
_cell.angle_beta   90.00
_cell.angle_gamma   90.00
#
_symmetry.space_group_name_H-M   'P 1'
#
loop_
_entity.id
_entity.type
_entity.pdbx_description
1 polymer ?
#
loop_
_entity_poly.entity_id
_entity_poly.type
_entity_poly.pdbx_seq_one_letter_code
_entity_poly.pdbx_strand_id
1 'polypeptide(L)'
;MRHLLVILILLPCHLLAQSQYAAIGSVSVDTTSERKVAINWEVDPASASQVYAIYHWASSKWVQVVDSLPSAMRAYQDVVAHPFAQPERYAMSTSIPGLSDSPLSDFHQTVFLSSGDIDLCSRSLRLQWSPYIGTAVNSYSVYGREKGKKYEKLGDVTDSVFCTNALTQGATYYFYVEANLQNGRQSISNIISYNVFNPAPADESLVVIDTLLNNQETVELHCGIDSNADLSGYAIQVSDGSYFSTDTIFADYSAVSHLQYRTNLHSAFRLSAMDYCGNAAYSSSEVNPLIVNAETSDEQIIVKWNRSLGQGETFAVYCSVDGGPRKAVRTDLADCQCEMAYLDIADELAQNFCFSVESTLGRQLSVSNMFCVERQPDIVIPNAFTPNGDDVNDTFGPVIRNAQVSSFEFMIYDRYGGRMFSSNDQFSRWDGTSRGSYVAEGGYLYYLKIKLHNGRQIERKGSVNVIYP
;
A
#
# COMPACT_ATOMS: atom_id res chain seq x y z
N MET A 1 -47.26 78.08 -54.52
CA MET A 1 -45.93 78.40 -54.00
C MET A 1 -45.58 77.41 -52.92
N ARG A 2 -44.73 76.44 -53.26
CA ARG A 2 -44.17 75.48 -52.28
C ARG A 2 -42.67 75.68 -52.23
N HIS A 3 -42.20 76.18 -51.08
CA HIS A 3 -40.76 76.34 -50.81
C HIS A 3 -40.13 74.99 -50.55
N LEU A 4 -39.16 74.58 -51.39
CA LEU A 4 -38.33 73.42 -51.22
C LEU A 4 -37.18 73.83 -50.27
N LEU A 5 -37.19 73.29 -49.06
CA LEU A 5 -36.09 73.45 -48.11
C LEU A 5 -35.01 72.39 -48.39
N VAL A 6 -33.88 72.79 -48.95
CA VAL A 6 -32.74 71.91 -49.12
C VAL A 6 -32.00 71.90 -47.77
N ILE A 7 -32.05 70.72 -47.06
CA ILE A 7 -31.24 70.51 -45.86
C ILE A 7 -29.90 69.97 -46.36
N LEU A 8 -28.85 70.77 -46.26
CA LEU A 8 -27.45 70.34 -46.47
C LEU A 8 -27.00 69.59 -45.27
N ILE A 9 -26.96 68.21 -45.33
CA ILE A 9 -26.36 67.38 -44.29
C ILE A 9 -24.84 67.48 -44.44
N LEU A 10 -24.20 68.25 -43.58
CA LEU A 10 -22.77 68.24 -43.35
C LEU A 10 -22.45 66.94 -42.59
N LEU A 11 -21.98 65.89 -43.33
CA LEU A 11 -21.30 64.76 -42.74
C LEU A 11 -20.02 65.25 -42.10
N PRO A 12 -19.77 65.00 -40.79
CA PRO A 12 -18.46 65.28 -40.22
C PRO A 12 -17.47 64.28 -40.85
N CYS A 13 -16.58 64.84 -41.67
CA CYS A 13 -15.42 64.13 -42.14
C CYS A 13 -14.54 63.90 -40.89
N HIS A 14 -14.71 62.74 -40.22
CA HIS A 14 -13.71 62.27 -39.29
C HIS A 14 -12.47 61.93 -40.14
N LEU A 15 -11.62 62.90 -40.36
CA LEU A 15 -10.21 62.67 -40.66
C LEU A 15 -9.68 61.84 -39.49
N LEU A 16 -9.44 60.56 -39.71
CA LEU A 16 -8.59 59.76 -38.89
C LEU A 16 -7.21 60.47 -38.91
N ALA A 17 -6.97 61.28 -37.90
CA ALA A 17 -5.62 61.77 -37.65
C ALA A 17 -4.74 60.53 -37.40
N GLN A 18 -4.03 60.08 -38.42
CA GLN A 18 -2.95 59.13 -38.23
C GLN A 18 -2.01 59.76 -37.20
N SER A 19 -1.76 59.08 -36.11
CA SER A 19 -0.92 59.59 -35.03
C SER A 19 0.47 59.82 -35.63
N GLN A 20 0.91 61.08 -35.60
CA GLN A 20 2.25 61.50 -36.05
C GLN A 20 3.37 60.93 -35.16
N TYR A 21 3.02 60.17 -34.17
CA TYR A 21 3.97 59.70 -33.16
C TYR A 21 4.26 58.21 -33.33
N ALA A 22 5.49 57.83 -33.03
CA ALA A 22 5.90 56.43 -33.06
C ALA A 22 5.17 55.64 -31.97
N ALA A 23 4.78 54.42 -32.31
CA ALA A 23 4.16 53.47 -31.37
C ALA A 23 4.96 52.16 -31.31
N ILE A 24 5.04 51.59 -30.11
CA ILE A 24 5.68 50.27 -29.94
C ILE A 24 4.91 49.23 -30.78
N GLY A 25 5.61 48.45 -31.58
CA GLY A 25 5.06 47.37 -32.37
C GLY A 25 5.15 46.03 -31.67
N SER A 26 6.21 45.79 -30.92
CA SER A 26 6.38 44.62 -30.06
C SER A 26 7.46 44.81 -29.01
N VAL A 27 7.28 44.12 -27.85
CA VAL A 27 8.31 43.92 -26.84
C VAL A 27 8.52 42.41 -26.68
N SER A 28 9.76 41.95 -26.60
CA SER A 28 10.09 40.52 -26.61
C SER A 28 11.30 40.26 -25.72
N VAL A 29 11.27 39.20 -24.94
CA VAL A 29 12.43 38.79 -24.16
C VAL A 29 13.52 38.26 -25.09
N ASP A 30 14.74 38.65 -24.87
CA ASP A 30 15.91 38.05 -25.52
C ASP A 30 16.35 36.83 -24.70
N THR A 31 16.04 35.64 -25.18
CA THR A 31 16.31 34.38 -24.50
C THR A 31 17.81 34.05 -24.38
N THR A 32 18.68 34.82 -25.02
CA THR A 32 20.14 34.66 -24.87
C THR A 32 20.68 35.31 -23.60
N SER A 33 19.87 36.14 -22.92
CA SER A 33 20.25 36.85 -21.70
C SER A 33 19.06 37.08 -20.78
N GLU A 34 19.18 36.74 -19.49
CA GLU A 34 18.16 36.96 -18.47
C GLU A 34 17.79 38.42 -18.19
N ARG A 35 18.49 39.36 -18.79
CA ARG A 35 18.36 40.83 -18.53
C ARG A 35 18.04 41.65 -19.76
N LYS A 36 17.65 40.99 -20.88
CA LYS A 36 17.45 41.72 -22.11
C LYS A 36 16.02 41.64 -22.62
N VAL A 37 15.46 42.79 -22.96
CA VAL A 37 14.19 42.91 -23.66
C VAL A 37 14.40 43.72 -24.93
N ALA A 38 13.97 43.17 -26.06
CA ALA A 38 13.97 43.86 -27.35
C ALA A 38 12.67 44.65 -27.52
N ILE A 39 12.75 45.93 -27.74
CA ILE A 39 11.63 46.82 -28.01
C ILE A 39 11.71 47.21 -29.49
N ASN A 40 10.67 46.95 -30.26
CA ASN A 40 10.56 47.28 -31.68
C ASN A 40 9.37 48.21 -31.88
N TRP A 41 9.56 49.22 -32.74
CA TRP A 41 8.51 50.16 -33.06
C TRP A 41 8.42 50.45 -34.56
N GLU A 42 7.34 51.09 -34.94
CA GLU A 42 7.10 51.59 -36.29
C GLU A 42 7.13 53.10 -36.31
N VAL A 43 7.58 53.66 -37.40
CA VAL A 43 7.73 55.09 -37.57
C VAL A 43 7.06 55.53 -38.85
N ASP A 44 6.35 56.66 -38.80
CA ASP A 44 5.87 57.30 -40.02
C ASP A 44 7.08 57.78 -40.89
N PRO A 45 7.19 57.31 -42.13
CA PRO A 45 8.27 57.62 -43.01
C PRO A 45 8.38 59.14 -43.37
N ALA A 46 7.38 59.95 -43.05
CA ALA A 46 7.35 61.36 -43.30
C ALA A 46 8.17 62.25 -42.30
N SER A 47 8.72 61.65 -41.22
CA SER A 47 9.28 62.45 -40.11
C SER A 47 10.78 62.24 -39.93
N ALA A 48 11.59 62.82 -40.79
CA ALA A 48 13.06 62.67 -40.84
C ALA A 48 13.83 63.29 -39.63
N SER A 49 13.17 64.08 -38.78
CA SER A 49 13.85 64.86 -37.70
C SER A 49 13.41 64.42 -36.28
N GLN A 50 12.74 63.29 -36.14
CA GLN A 50 12.24 62.86 -34.81
C GLN A 50 13.31 62.09 -34.04
N VAL A 51 13.29 62.24 -32.72
CA VAL A 51 14.02 61.38 -31.77
C VAL A 51 13.05 60.69 -30.85
N TYR A 52 13.43 59.51 -30.34
CA TYR A 52 12.55 58.65 -29.50
C TYR A 52 13.17 58.48 -28.12
N ALA A 53 12.32 58.45 -27.12
CA ALA A 53 12.67 58.04 -25.77
C ALA A 53 11.82 56.82 -25.35
N ILE A 54 12.46 55.88 -24.67
CA ILE A 54 11.82 54.65 -24.16
C ILE A 54 11.77 54.71 -22.65
N TYR A 55 10.63 54.33 -22.12
CA TYR A 55 10.35 54.28 -20.69
C TYR A 55 9.99 52.86 -20.28
N HIS A 56 10.52 52.46 -19.16
CA HIS A 56 10.25 51.20 -18.50
C HIS A 56 9.45 51.42 -17.22
N TRP A 57 8.46 50.59 -16.96
CA TRP A 57 7.68 50.64 -15.71
C TRP A 57 8.45 49.97 -14.59
N ALA A 58 9.01 50.76 -13.66
CA ALA A 58 9.75 50.28 -12.51
C ALA A 58 9.33 51.03 -11.25
N SER A 59 9.22 50.33 -10.10
CA SER A 59 8.87 50.95 -8.80
C SER A 59 7.60 51.81 -8.86
N SER A 60 6.56 51.33 -9.56
CA SER A 60 5.24 51.96 -9.73
C SER A 60 5.28 53.32 -10.46
N LYS A 61 6.27 53.55 -11.31
CA LYS A 61 6.38 54.74 -12.16
C LYS A 61 7.08 54.41 -13.47
N TRP A 62 6.87 55.28 -14.46
CA TRP A 62 7.63 55.25 -15.69
C TRP A 62 9.02 55.87 -15.46
N VAL A 63 10.06 55.12 -15.78
CA VAL A 63 11.48 55.52 -15.70
C VAL A 63 12.03 55.53 -17.11
N GLN A 64 12.61 56.64 -17.51
CA GLN A 64 13.28 56.76 -18.81
C GLN A 64 14.52 55.87 -18.85
N VAL A 65 14.58 54.97 -19.81
CA VAL A 65 15.68 54.01 -20.00
C VAL A 65 16.70 54.59 -21.00
N VAL A 66 16.21 55.25 -22.02
CA VAL A 66 17.01 55.88 -23.05
C VAL A 66 16.25 57.06 -23.62
N ASP A 67 16.99 58.11 -24.03
CA ASP A 67 16.49 59.27 -24.75
C ASP A 67 17.22 59.42 -26.07
N SER A 68 16.74 60.34 -26.88
CA SER A 68 17.41 60.82 -28.10
C SER A 68 17.83 59.71 -29.10
N LEU A 69 17.03 58.64 -29.17
CA LEU A 69 17.23 57.59 -30.17
C LEU A 69 16.98 58.21 -31.60
N PRO A 70 17.92 58.00 -32.57
CA PRO A 70 17.80 58.59 -33.92
C PRO A 70 16.54 58.05 -34.62
N SER A 71 15.97 58.93 -35.49
CA SER A 71 14.80 58.67 -36.32
C SER A 71 14.91 57.40 -37.22
N ALA A 72 16.16 57.01 -37.55
CA ALA A 72 16.40 55.80 -38.34
C ALA A 72 16.30 54.49 -37.55
N MET A 73 16.37 54.57 -36.24
CA MET A 73 16.27 53.37 -35.39
C MET A 73 14.82 52.80 -35.33
N ARG A 74 14.70 51.46 -35.30
CA ARG A 74 13.43 50.72 -35.24
C ARG A 74 13.40 49.71 -34.12
N ALA A 75 14.51 49.59 -33.38
CA ALA A 75 14.65 48.68 -32.28
C ALA A 75 15.61 49.21 -31.23
N TYR A 76 15.37 48.88 -29.99
CA TYR A 76 16.26 49.11 -28.83
C TYR A 76 16.29 47.86 -27.96
N GLN A 77 17.44 47.63 -27.33
CA GLN A 77 17.57 46.51 -26.37
C GLN A 77 17.81 47.08 -24.98
N ASP A 78 16.83 46.93 -24.11
CA ASP A 78 17.00 47.21 -22.69
C ASP A 78 17.81 46.06 -22.05
N VAL A 79 18.90 46.42 -21.34
CA VAL A 79 19.84 45.46 -20.72
C VAL A 79 19.76 45.46 -19.19
N VAL A 80 18.85 46.25 -18.63
CA VAL A 80 18.67 46.36 -17.17
C VAL A 80 17.34 45.80 -16.69
N ALA A 81 16.53 45.27 -17.59
CA ALA A 81 15.26 44.61 -17.31
C ALA A 81 15.46 43.29 -16.56
N HIS A 82 14.38 42.79 -15.97
CA HIS A 82 14.35 41.48 -15.26
C HIS A 82 13.25 40.56 -15.80
N PRO A 83 13.20 40.27 -17.12
CA PRO A 83 12.11 39.57 -17.77
C PRO A 83 11.97 38.12 -17.33
N PHE A 84 12.92 37.53 -16.59
CA PHE A 84 12.88 36.20 -16.01
C PHE A 84 12.29 36.19 -14.58
N ALA A 85 12.07 37.37 -13.99
CA ALA A 85 11.48 37.51 -12.65
C ALA A 85 10.04 38.03 -12.70
N GLN A 86 9.71 38.85 -13.72
CA GLN A 86 8.39 39.48 -13.85
C GLN A 86 8.10 39.88 -15.29
N PRO A 87 6.83 40.15 -15.64
CA PRO A 87 6.51 40.76 -16.93
C PRO A 87 6.98 42.22 -16.97
N GLU A 88 7.63 42.62 -18.06
CA GLU A 88 8.19 43.96 -18.24
C GLU A 88 7.30 44.83 -19.11
N ARG A 89 7.12 46.11 -18.73
CA ARG A 89 6.24 47.07 -19.42
C ARG A 89 7.02 48.23 -19.97
N TYR A 90 6.76 48.59 -21.23
CA TYR A 90 7.43 49.70 -21.94
C TYR A 90 6.42 50.61 -22.59
N ALA A 91 6.75 51.90 -22.57
CA ALA A 91 6.10 52.96 -23.36
C ALA A 91 7.17 53.82 -24.04
N MET A 92 6.80 54.59 -25.04
CA MET A 92 7.70 55.47 -25.72
C MET A 92 7.09 56.87 -25.90
N SER A 93 7.96 57.88 -26.07
CA SER A 93 7.58 59.21 -26.53
C SER A 93 8.38 59.60 -27.76
N THR A 94 7.84 60.52 -28.52
CA THR A 94 8.46 61.13 -29.70
C THR A 94 8.74 62.62 -29.43
N SER A 95 9.94 63.03 -29.66
CA SER A 95 10.31 64.44 -29.62
C SER A 95 10.56 64.92 -31.04
N ILE A 96 9.95 66.07 -31.43
CA ILE A 96 10.07 66.70 -32.71
C ILE A 96 10.70 68.10 -32.50
N PRO A 97 11.79 68.43 -33.18
CA PRO A 97 12.44 69.73 -33.02
C PRO A 97 11.45 70.92 -33.19
N GLY A 98 11.38 71.74 -32.15
CA GLY A 98 10.50 72.94 -32.15
C GLY A 98 9.05 72.60 -31.63
N LEU A 99 8.75 71.37 -31.22
CA LEU A 99 7.52 71.03 -30.61
C LEU A 99 7.79 70.45 -29.21
N SER A 100 6.76 70.41 -28.37
CA SER A 100 6.82 69.66 -27.10
C SER A 100 6.87 68.20 -27.38
N ASP A 101 7.47 67.41 -26.43
CA ASP A 101 7.47 65.95 -26.47
C ASP A 101 6.01 65.39 -26.51
N SER A 102 5.78 64.27 -27.22
CA SER A 102 4.52 63.63 -27.27
C SER A 102 4.15 63.05 -25.88
N PRO A 103 2.87 62.85 -25.59
CA PRO A 103 2.48 61.96 -24.49
C PRO A 103 3.13 60.58 -24.68
N LEU A 104 3.23 59.83 -23.59
CA LEU A 104 3.64 58.42 -23.67
C LEU A 104 2.62 57.61 -24.53
N SER A 105 3.14 56.74 -25.35
CA SER A 105 2.31 55.78 -26.10
C SER A 105 1.58 54.84 -25.15
N ASP A 106 0.59 54.10 -25.68
CA ASP A 106 0.09 52.91 -24.98
C ASP A 106 1.26 51.98 -24.66
N PHE A 107 1.19 51.33 -23.51
CA PHE A 107 2.27 50.46 -23.09
C PHE A 107 2.15 49.06 -23.67
N HIS A 108 3.27 48.43 -23.90
CA HIS A 108 3.38 47.02 -24.22
C HIS A 108 4.01 46.27 -23.06
N GLN A 109 3.53 45.03 -22.83
CA GLN A 109 4.02 44.14 -21.78
C GLN A 109 4.50 42.83 -22.39
N THR A 110 5.67 42.36 -21.95
CA THR A 110 6.20 41.04 -22.35
C THR A 110 5.34 39.91 -21.84
N VAL A 111 5.34 38.80 -22.59
CA VAL A 111 4.82 37.50 -22.06
C VAL A 111 5.72 37.04 -20.93
N PHE A 112 5.16 36.65 -19.82
CA PHE A 112 5.91 36.07 -18.69
C PHE A 112 5.39 34.69 -18.39
N LEU A 113 6.21 33.67 -18.68
CA LEU A 113 5.90 32.25 -18.48
C LEU A 113 6.26 31.80 -17.06
N SER A 114 5.35 31.10 -16.41
CA SER A 114 5.55 30.42 -15.16
C SER A 114 5.13 28.93 -15.25
N SER A 115 5.70 28.08 -14.42
CA SER A 115 5.21 26.72 -14.25
C SER A 115 4.06 26.69 -13.25
N GLY A 116 3.04 25.92 -13.54
CA GLY A 116 2.02 25.50 -12.58
C GLY A 116 2.36 24.14 -12.00
N ASP A 117 1.33 23.43 -11.54
CA ASP A 117 1.45 22.11 -10.94
C ASP A 117 1.71 21.03 -12.01
N ILE A 118 2.44 19.99 -11.60
CA ILE A 118 2.58 18.77 -12.39
C ILE A 118 1.55 17.74 -11.91
N ASP A 119 0.91 17.10 -12.86
CA ASP A 119 0.22 15.84 -12.61
C ASP A 119 1.23 14.70 -12.68
N LEU A 120 1.57 14.14 -11.54
CA LEU A 120 2.58 13.06 -11.43
C LEU A 120 2.14 11.78 -12.16
N CYS A 121 0.84 11.54 -12.30
CA CYS A 121 0.32 10.33 -12.94
C CYS A 121 0.36 10.42 -14.46
N SER A 122 -0.15 11.48 -15.04
CA SER A 122 -0.03 11.75 -16.47
C SER A 122 1.33 12.27 -16.87
N ARG A 123 2.12 12.72 -15.88
CA ARG A 123 3.42 13.41 -16.06
C ARG A 123 3.28 14.62 -16.96
N SER A 124 2.15 15.31 -16.87
CA SER A 124 1.86 16.51 -17.61
C SER A 124 2.06 17.76 -16.74
N LEU A 125 2.83 18.72 -17.26
CA LEU A 125 3.09 19.99 -16.59
C LEU A 125 2.12 21.04 -17.12
N ARG A 126 1.45 21.74 -16.21
CA ARG A 126 0.65 22.91 -16.56
C ARG A 126 1.55 24.13 -16.67
N LEU A 127 1.67 24.68 -17.86
CA LEU A 127 2.32 25.95 -18.16
C LEU A 127 1.27 27.05 -18.16
N GLN A 128 1.59 28.20 -17.55
CA GLN A 128 0.71 29.36 -17.55
C GLN A 128 1.55 30.61 -17.70
N TRP A 129 0.98 31.66 -18.32
CA TRP A 129 1.69 32.91 -18.54
C TRP A 129 0.78 34.12 -18.42
N SER A 130 1.41 35.27 -18.09
CA SER A 130 0.74 36.54 -18.23
C SER A 130 0.65 36.87 -19.73
N PRO A 131 -0.55 37.28 -20.24
CA PRO A 131 -0.70 37.56 -21.67
C PRO A 131 0.14 38.80 -22.08
N TYR A 132 0.50 38.84 -23.36
CA TYR A 132 1.03 40.03 -23.99
C TYR A 132 -0.01 41.15 -23.95
N ILE A 133 0.43 42.39 -23.67
CA ILE A 133 -0.37 43.62 -23.71
C ILE A 133 0.21 44.58 -24.70
N GLY A 134 -0.64 45.31 -25.42
CA GLY A 134 -0.28 46.37 -26.37
C GLY A 134 -0.87 46.13 -27.76
N THR A 135 -0.61 45.00 -28.37
CA THR A 135 -1.22 44.57 -29.64
C THR A 135 -2.03 43.30 -29.41
N ALA A 136 -3.14 43.15 -30.12
CA ALA A 136 -3.95 41.94 -30.02
C ALA A 136 -3.15 40.70 -30.48
N VAL A 137 -3.35 39.59 -29.74
CA VAL A 137 -2.68 38.30 -29.95
C VAL A 137 -3.59 37.40 -30.76
N ASN A 138 -3.09 36.80 -31.84
CA ASN A 138 -3.81 35.77 -32.61
C ASN A 138 -3.77 34.41 -31.92
N SER A 139 -2.58 34.01 -31.46
CA SER A 139 -2.32 32.75 -30.78
C SER A 139 -1.01 32.80 -30.01
N TYR A 140 -0.84 31.83 -29.12
CA TYR A 140 0.41 31.53 -28.47
C TYR A 140 0.93 30.18 -28.96
N SER A 141 2.20 30.17 -29.45
CA SER A 141 2.93 28.94 -29.78
C SER A 141 3.78 28.53 -28.59
N VAL A 142 3.60 27.32 -28.11
CA VAL A 142 4.36 26.79 -26.96
C VAL A 142 5.50 25.93 -27.47
N TYR A 143 6.68 26.16 -26.98
CA TYR A 143 7.88 25.42 -27.33
C TYR A 143 8.49 24.75 -26.10
N GLY A 144 8.96 23.51 -26.28
CA GLY A 144 9.64 22.76 -25.25
C GLY A 144 10.84 22.00 -25.80
N ARG A 145 11.79 21.74 -24.92
CA ARG A 145 12.89 20.80 -25.20
C ARG A 145 13.36 20.12 -23.95
N GLU A 146 13.79 18.89 -24.07
CA GLU A 146 14.60 18.21 -23.07
C GLU A 146 16.03 18.75 -23.10
N LYS A 147 16.74 18.73 -21.97
CA LYS A 147 18.14 19.15 -21.87
C LYS A 147 18.99 18.39 -22.90
N GLY A 148 19.74 19.15 -23.70
CA GLY A 148 20.58 18.60 -24.77
C GLY A 148 19.89 18.41 -26.12
N LYS A 149 18.57 18.58 -26.21
CA LYS A 149 17.80 18.50 -27.48
C LYS A 149 17.49 19.91 -28.02
N LYS A 150 16.96 19.97 -29.23
CA LYS A 150 16.45 21.19 -29.85
C LYS A 150 15.03 21.50 -29.36
N TYR A 151 14.65 22.79 -29.43
CA TYR A 151 13.24 23.17 -29.18
C TYR A 151 12.34 22.63 -30.28
N GLU A 152 11.22 22.11 -29.86
CA GLU A 152 10.13 21.66 -30.73
C GLU A 152 8.85 22.36 -30.32
N LYS A 153 8.01 22.66 -31.30
CA LYS A 153 6.70 23.25 -31.07
C LYS A 153 5.76 22.19 -30.51
N LEU A 154 5.22 22.43 -29.32
CA LEU A 154 4.32 21.54 -28.64
C LEU A 154 2.86 21.74 -29.03
N GLY A 155 2.49 23.00 -29.38
CA GLY A 155 1.14 23.34 -29.82
C GLY A 155 0.90 24.85 -29.93
N ASP A 156 -0.28 25.19 -30.47
CA ASP A 156 -0.83 26.53 -30.51
C ASP A 156 -2.09 26.60 -29.65
N VAL A 157 -2.24 27.69 -28.90
CA VAL A 157 -3.41 27.97 -28.07
C VAL A 157 -3.80 29.45 -28.13
N THR A 158 -5.05 29.75 -27.82
CA THR A 158 -5.54 31.14 -27.69
C THR A 158 -5.55 31.62 -26.26
N ASP A 159 -5.63 30.66 -25.31
CA ASP A 159 -5.60 30.93 -23.86
C ASP A 159 -4.15 31.07 -23.35
N SER A 160 -4.02 31.59 -22.13
CA SER A 160 -2.71 31.75 -21.46
C SER A 160 -2.32 30.53 -20.61
N VAL A 161 -2.75 29.34 -21.03
CA VAL A 161 -2.50 28.05 -20.34
C VAL A 161 -2.27 26.96 -21.37
N PHE A 162 -1.33 26.07 -21.07
CA PHE A 162 -1.05 24.86 -21.87
C PHE A 162 -0.65 23.71 -20.96
N CYS A 163 -1.18 22.51 -21.21
CA CYS A 163 -0.72 21.28 -20.53
C CYS A 163 0.18 20.50 -21.47
N THR A 164 1.36 20.13 -21.02
CA THR A 164 2.29 19.32 -21.82
C THR A 164 1.76 17.90 -21.98
N ASN A 165 2.24 17.18 -22.97
CA ASN A 165 2.14 15.72 -23.00
C ASN A 165 3.03 15.11 -21.91
N ALA A 166 2.92 13.77 -21.71
CA ALA A 166 3.70 13.04 -20.72
C ALA A 166 5.21 13.29 -20.88
N LEU A 167 5.82 13.84 -19.83
CA LEU A 167 7.25 14.13 -19.76
C LEU A 167 8.02 12.89 -19.29
N THR A 168 9.30 12.79 -19.63
CA THR A 168 10.17 11.70 -19.20
C THR A 168 10.62 11.91 -17.75
N GLN A 169 10.47 10.91 -16.91
CA GLN A 169 10.93 10.94 -15.51
C GLN A 169 12.44 11.18 -15.44
N GLY A 170 12.86 11.97 -14.47
CA GLY A 170 14.26 12.33 -14.24
C GLY A 170 14.86 13.30 -15.26
N ALA A 171 14.13 13.66 -16.32
CA ALA A 171 14.61 14.59 -17.32
C ALA A 171 14.37 16.05 -16.93
N THR A 172 15.25 16.94 -17.41
CA THR A 172 15.08 18.39 -17.30
C THR A 172 14.55 18.93 -18.62
N TYR A 173 13.47 19.69 -18.55
CA TYR A 173 12.87 20.37 -19.70
C TYR A 173 13.02 21.88 -19.59
N TYR A 174 13.03 22.52 -20.75
CA TYR A 174 13.02 23.99 -20.90
C TYR A 174 11.87 24.37 -21.79
N PHE A 175 11.10 25.40 -21.38
CA PHE A 175 9.92 25.88 -22.10
C PHE A 175 9.99 27.38 -22.31
N TYR A 176 9.44 27.84 -23.44
CA TYR A 176 9.09 29.23 -23.69
C TYR A 176 7.81 29.32 -24.52
N VAL A 177 7.22 30.49 -24.53
CA VAL A 177 6.00 30.80 -25.27
C VAL A 177 6.28 31.98 -26.24
N GLU A 178 5.70 31.88 -27.42
CA GLU A 178 5.77 32.92 -28.45
C GLU A 178 4.35 33.40 -28.72
N ALA A 179 4.08 34.69 -28.44
CA ALA A 179 2.84 35.35 -28.83
C ALA A 179 2.89 35.76 -30.29
N ASN A 180 1.96 35.33 -31.10
CA ASN A 180 1.79 35.71 -32.50
C ASN A 180 0.85 36.92 -32.58
N LEU A 181 1.37 38.12 -32.82
CA LEU A 181 0.61 39.35 -32.77
C LEU A 181 -0.12 39.62 -34.08
N GLN A 182 -1.23 40.35 -34.03
CA GLN A 182 -2.03 40.68 -35.21
C GLN A 182 -1.31 41.55 -36.23
N ASN A 183 -0.32 42.32 -35.79
CA ASN A 183 0.55 43.14 -36.67
C ASN A 183 1.65 42.31 -37.39
N GLY A 184 1.61 40.97 -37.28
CA GLY A 184 2.59 40.07 -37.90
C GLY A 184 3.92 39.94 -37.15
N ARG A 185 4.07 40.60 -36.01
CA ARG A 185 5.24 40.48 -35.12
C ARG A 185 5.09 39.37 -34.13
N GLN A 186 6.18 39.04 -33.44
CA GLN A 186 6.21 38.02 -32.39
C GLN A 186 6.77 38.59 -31.09
N SER A 187 6.33 38.00 -29.96
CA SER A 187 6.89 38.28 -28.66
C SER A 187 7.20 36.97 -27.94
N ILE A 188 8.47 36.79 -27.59
CA ILE A 188 8.96 35.59 -26.90
C ILE A 188 8.99 35.87 -25.40
N SER A 189 8.59 34.89 -24.60
CA SER A 189 8.62 34.90 -23.13
C SER A 189 10.02 34.62 -22.59
N ASN A 190 10.18 34.73 -21.27
CA ASN A 190 11.29 34.11 -20.55
C ASN A 190 11.30 32.59 -20.77
N ILE A 191 12.46 31.98 -20.52
CA ILE A 191 12.60 30.53 -20.48
C ILE A 191 12.45 30.08 -19.04
N ILE A 192 11.65 29.05 -18.81
CA ILE A 192 11.62 28.32 -17.54
C ILE A 192 12.25 26.95 -17.70
N SER A 193 12.82 26.43 -16.62
CA SER A 193 13.28 25.03 -16.55
C SER A 193 12.46 24.27 -15.54
N TYR A 194 12.20 22.99 -15.83
CA TYR A 194 11.48 22.08 -14.95
C TYR A 194 12.18 20.73 -14.90
N ASN A 195 12.50 20.28 -13.68
CA ASN A 195 13.05 18.95 -13.44
C ASN A 195 11.89 18.02 -13.13
N VAL A 196 11.67 17.03 -14.00
CA VAL A 196 10.62 16.03 -13.80
C VAL A 196 11.06 15.09 -12.67
N PHE A 197 10.24 15.00 -11.63
CA PHE A 197 10.51 14.13 -10.50
C PHE A 197 10.71 12.68 -10.95
N ASN A 198 11.71 12.03 -10.38
CA ASN A 198 12.01 10.62 -10.60
C ASN A 198 11.89 9.90 -9.25
N PRO A 199 10.73 9.30 -8.95
CA PRO A 199 10.52 8.64 -7.67
C PRO A 199 11.51 7.48 -7.49
N ALA A 200 12.06 7.34 -6.30
CA ALA A 200 12.83 6.18 -5.89
C ALA A 200 11.88 4.96 -5.81
N PRO A 201 12.13 3.89 -6.57
CA PRO A 201 11.34 2.67 -6.48
C PRO A 201 11.54 1.98 -5.13
N ALA A 202 10.56 1.18 -4.71
CA ALA A 202 10.71 0.33 -3.54
C ALA A 202 11.75 -0.77 -3.80
N ASP A 203 12.57 -1.06 -2.79
CA ASP A 203 13.38 -2.28 -2.76
C ASP A 203 12.45 -3.48 -2.51
N GLU A 204 12.28 -4.31 -3.52
CA GLU A 204 11.41 -5.48 -3.48
C GLU A 204 11.75 -6.44 -2.33
N SER A 205 13.02 -6.52 -1.93
CA SER A 205 13.47 -7.38 -0.83
C SER A 205 12.99 -6.90 0.54
N LEU A 206 12.61 -5.62 0.67
CA LEU A 206 12.10 -5.02 1.90
C LEU A 206 10.57 -5.07 1.99
N VAL A 207 9.86 -5.09 0.86
CA VAL A 207 8.39 -5.14 0.81
C VAL A 207 7.92 -6.59 0.94
N VAL A 208 7.68 -7.03 2.16
CA VAL A 208 7.36 -8.43 2.46
C VAL A 208 6.47 -8.55 3.70
N ILE A 209 5.61 -9.56 3.74
CA ILE A 209 4.99 -10.00 5.00
C ILE A 209 6.00 -10.97 5.63
N ASP A 210 6.73 -10.50 6.65
CA ASP A 210 7.83 -11.26 7.28
C ASP A 210 7.36 -12.17 8.41
N THR A 211 6.23 -11.86 9.07
CA THR A 211 5.65 -12.71 10.12
C THR A 211 4.14 -12.78 9.98
N LEU A 212 3.60 -14.00 10.10
CA LEU A 212 2.18 -14.28 10.10
C LEU A 212 1.84 -15.18 11.30
N LEU A 213 1.01 -14.69 12.22
CA LEU A 213 0.58 -15.41 13.42
C LEU A 213 -0.91 -15.74 13.31
N ASN A 214 -1.25 -17.02 13.34
CA ASN A 214 -2.63 -17.48 13.32
C ASN A 214 -3.12 -17.77 14.76
N ASN A 215 -4.02 -16.95 15.27
CA ASN A 215 -4.61 -17.05 16.61
C ASN A 215 -6.04 -17.61 16.59
N GLN A 216 -6.40 -18.47 15.64
CA GLN A 216 -7.72 -19.09 15.41
C GLN A 216 -8.80 -18.12 14.90
N GLU A 217 -9.08 -17.02 15.59
CA GLU A 217 -10.09 -16.03 15.17
C GLU A 217 -9.50 -14.83 14.45
N THR A 218 -8.20 -14.61 14.60
CA THR A 218 -7.46 -13.48 14.03
C THR A 218 -6.15 -13.94 13.42
N VAL A 219 -5.74 -13.23 12.38
CA VAL A 219 -4.39 -13.33 11.81
C VAL A 219 -3.68 -12.02 12.08
N GLU A 220 -2.50 -12.10 12.66
CA GLU A 220 -1.61 -10.95 12.86
C GLU A 220 -0.51 -10.99 11.81
N LEU A 221 -0.32 -9.88 11.09
CA LEU A 221 0.68 -9.70 10.05
C LEU A 221 1.72 -8.68 10.52
N HIS A 222 2.99 -9.03 10.38
CA HIS A 222 4.10 -8.10 10.52
C HIS A 222 4.70 -7.89 9.13
N CYS A 223 4.82 -6.64 8.72
CA CYS A 223 5.22 -6.28 7.37
C CYS A 223 6.55 -5.53 7.37
N GLY A 224 7.46 -5.96 6.53
CA GLY A 224 8.63 -5.19 6.14
C GLY A 224 8.23 -4.14 5.10
N ILE A 225 8.80 -2.95 5.21
CA ILE A 225 8.55 -1.82 4.30
C ILE A 225 9.86 -1.12 3.94
N ASP A 226 9.90 -0.49 2.77
CA ASP A 226 10.99 0.41 2.40
C ASP A 226 10.60 1.86 2.69
N SER A 227 11.16 2.43 3.77
CA SER A 227 10.91 3.82 4.15
C SER A 227 11.66 4.85 3.29
N ASN A 228 12.57 4.43 2.42
CA ASN A 228 13.34 5.30 1.54
C ASN A 228 12.71 5.42 0.14
N ALA A 229 11.71 4.61 -0.17
CA ALA A 229 11.01 4.69 -1.44
C ALA A 229 10.03 5.87 -1.49
N ASP A 230 9.94 6.50 -2.66
CA ASP A 230 8.98 7.56 -2.93
C ASP A 230 7.63 6.96 -3.36
N LEU A 231 6.82 6.58 -2.39
CA LEU A 231 5.52 5.91 -2.59
C LEU A 231 4.38 6.76 -2.01
N SER A 232 3.17 6.53 -2.49
CA SER A 232 1.97 7.07 -1.85
C SER A 232 1.53 6.32 -0.60
N GLY A 233 1.99 5.08 -0.44
CA GLY A 233 1.69 4.24 0.72
C GLY A 233 1.86 2.76 0.44
N TYR A 234 1.33 1.97 1.34
CA TYR A 234 1.26 0.51 1.24
C TYR A 234 -0.18 0.04 1.34
N ALA A 235 -0.49 -1.07 0.69
CA ALA A 235 -1.80 -1.71 0.76
C ALA A 235 -1.68 -3.17 1.16
N ILE A 236 -2.54 -3.63 2.06
CA ILE A 236 -2.78 -5.05 2.24
C ILE A 236 -3.87 -5.48 1.28
N GLN A 237 -3.57 -6.52 0.54
CA GLN A 237 -4.51 -7.17 -0.36
C GLN A 237 -4.86 -8.55 0.19
N VAL A 238 -6.15 -8.85 0.20
CA VAL A 238 -6.71 -10.10 0.71
C VAL A 238 -7.40 -10.84 -0.43
N SER A 239 -7.19 -12.13 -0.52
CA SER A 239 -7.85 -13.00 -1.49
C SER A 239 -8.80 -13.97 -0.78
N ASP A 240 -9.97 -14.14 -1.36
CA ASP A 240 -10.94 -15.20 -1.00
C ASP A 240 -10.73 -16.52 -1.76
N GLY A 241 -9.61 -16.63 -2.48
CA GLY A 241 -9.28 -17.75 -3.34
C GLY A 241 -9.58 -17.53 -4.83
N SER A 242 -10.25 -16.42 -5.19
CA SER A 242 -10.61 -16.09 -6.58
C SER A 242 -9.76 -14.95 -7.14
N TYR A 243 -9.64 -13.87 -6.40
CA TYR A 243 -8.83 -12.69 -6.76
C TYR A 243 -8.41 -11.92 -5.51
N PHE A 244 -7.35 -11.11 -5.64
CA PHE A 244 -6.93 -10.18 -4.59
C PHE A 244 -7.70 -8.87 -4.68
N SER A 245 -8.29 -8.45 -3.57
CA SER A 245 -8.87 -7.13 -3.40
C SER A 245 -8.05 -6.31 -2.41
N THR A 246 -7.94 -5.02 -2.64
CA THR A 246 -7.34 -4.11 -1.67
C THR A 246 -8.29 -3.94 -0.50
N ASP A 247 -7.85 -4.33 0.69
CA ASP A 247 -8.61 -4.16 1.93
C ASP A 247 -8.38 -2.77 2.52
N THR A 248 -7.13 -2.40 2.75
CA THR A 248 -6.77 -1.12 3.35
C THR A 248 -5.50 -0.56 2.73
N ILE A 249 -5.47 0.76 2.52
CA ILE A 249 -4.27 1.51 2.09
C ILE A 249 -3.77 2.33 3.27
N PHE A 250 -2.48 2.24 3.54
CA PHE A 250 -1.79 2.92 4.62
C PHE A 250 -0.85 3.98 4.05
N ALA A 251 -1.11 5.25 4.33
CA ALA A 251 -0.18 6.35 4.04
C ALA A 251 0.89 6.51 5.13
N ASP A 252 0.61 6.05 6.36
CA ASP A 252 1.55 6.03 7.47
C ASP A 252 2.23 4.67 7.56
N TYR A 253 3.53 4.65 7.36
CA TYR A 253 4.36 3.45 7.38
C TYR A 253 4.36 2.74 8.74
N SER A 254 4.22 3.47 9.84
CA SER A 254 4.17 2.89 11.19
C SER A 254 2.91 2.03 11.40
N ALA A 255 1.81 2.35 10.73
CA ALA A 255 0.55 1.63 10.84
C ALA A 255 0.58 0.26 10.13
N VAL A 256 1.48 0.05 9.17
CA VAL A 256 1.56 -1.20 8.39
C VAL A 256 2.36 -2.28 9.11
N SER A 257 3.22 -1.92 10.05
CA SER A 257 4.17 -2.84 10.68
C SER A 257 3.51 -3.95 11.50
N HIS A 258 2.31 -3.72 12.07
CA HIS A 258 1.57 -4.69 12.88
C HIS A 258 0.07 -4.57 12.61
N LEU A 259 -0.50 -5.55 11.92
CA LEU A 259 -1.88 -5.55 11.52
C LEU A 259 -2.60 -6.79 12.05
N GLN A 260 -3.81 -6.60 12.56
CA GLN A 260 -4.69 -7.70 12.97
C GLN A 260 -5.92 -7.77 12.08
N TYR A 261 -6.13 -8.94 11.50
CA TYR A 261 -7.29 -9.24 10.67
C TYR A 261 -8.18 -10.28 11.33
N ARG A 262 -9.49 -10.01 11.37
CA ARG A 262 -10.47 -11.06 11.56
C ARG A 262 -10.78 -11.65 10.21
N THR A 263 -10.29 -12.83 9.94
CA THR A 263 -10.48 -13.44 8.63
C THR A 263 -11.10 -14.82 8.74
N ASN A 264 -11.77 -15.24 7.68
CA ASN A 264 -11.93 -16.67 7.43
C ASN A 264 -10.51 -17.23 7.24
N LEU A 265 -10.19 -18.33 7.93
CA LEU A 265 -8.86 -18.97 7.98
C LEU A 265 -8.26 -19.36 6.61
N HIS A 266 -8.94 -19.07 5.51
CA HIS A 266 -8.54 -19.42 4.14
C HIS A 266 -8.17 -18.22 3.26
N SER A 267 -8.11 -17.02 3.82
CA SER A 267 -7.74 -15.83 3.05
C SER A 267 -6.23 -15.75 2.90
N ALA A 268 -5.76 -15.59 1.66
CA ALA A 268 -4.37 -15.27 1.38
C ALA A 268 -4.11 -13.76 1.51
N PHE A 269 -2.90 -13.39 1.88
CA PHE A 269 -2.45 -12.01 2.05
C PHE A 269 -1.26 -11.70 1.19
N ARG A 270 -1.16 -10.46 0.70
CA ARG A 270 0.06 -9.89 0.15
C ARG A 270 0.15 -8.40 0.47
N LEU A 271 1.37 -7.90 0.61
CA LEU A 271 1.67 -6.49 0.77
C LEU A 271 2.00 -5.89 -0.58
N SER A 272 1.40 -4.74 -0.92
CA SER A 272 1.68 -4.00 -2.14
C SER A 272 2.20 -2.61 -1.82
N ALA A 273 3.30 -2.22 -2.45
CA ALA A 273 3.79 -0.85 -2.47
C ALA A 273 3.03 -0.06 -3.54
N MET A 274 2.45 1.08 -3.17
CA MET A 274 1.58 1.88 -4.03
C MET A 274 2.32 3.08 -4.59
N ASP A 275 2.30 3.26 -5.90
CA ASP A 275 2.82 4.46 -6.55
C ASP A 275 1.94 5.69 -6.27
N TYR A 276 2.38 6.88 -6.69
CA TYR A 276 1.62 8.13 -6.53
C TYR A 276 0.25 8.13 -7.25
N CYS A 277 0.04 7.19 -8.17
CA CYS A 277 -1.18 7.04 -8.94
C CYS A 277 -2.16 6.03 -8.35
N GLY A 278 -1.79 5.42 -7.22
CA GLY A 278 -2.60 4.42 -6.56
C GLY A 278 -2.53 3.05 -7.23
N ASN A 279 -1.55 2.80 -8.11
CA ASN A 279 -1.31 1.48 -8.67
C ASN A 279 -0.31 0.73 -7.81
N ALA A 280 -0.41 -0.61 -7.79
CA ALA A 280 0.61 -1.43 -7.17
C ALA A 280 1.89 -1.39 -8.02
N ALA A 281 2.91 -0.68 -7.52
CA ALA A 281 4.24 -0.63 -8.15
C ALA A 281 4.98 -1.96 -7.96
N TYR A 282 4.79 -2.59 -6.80
CA TYR A 282 5.31 -3.90 -6.46
C TYR A 282 4.35 -4.60 -5.49
N SER A 283 4.27 -5.93 -5.57
CA SER A 283 3.52 -6.75 -4.60
C SER A 283 4.41 -7.90 -4.10
N SER A 284 4.39 -8.13 -2.79
CA SER A 284 5.09 -9.25 -2.16
C SER A 284 4.57 -10.59 -2.66
N SER A 285 5.29 -11.67 -2.34
CA SER A 285 4.75 -13.02 -2.44
C SER A 285 3.48 -13.17 -1.61
N GLU A 286 2.64 -14.09 -2.02
CA GLU A 286 1.44 -14.49 -1.31
C GLU A 286 1.80 -15.30 -0.07
N VAL A 287 1.13 -15.01 1.06
CA VAL A 287 1.22 -15.80 2.29
C VAL A 287 -0.16 -16.22 2.75
N ASN A 288 -0.26 -17.43 3.28
CA ASN A 288 -1.51 -18.01 3.77
C ASN A 288 -1.41 -18.27 5.26
N PRO A 289 -2.51 -18.15 6.04
CA PRO A 289 -2.50 -18.59 7.42
C PRO A 289 -2.10 -20.07 7.52
N LEU A 290 -1.13 -20.35 8.38
CA LEU A 290 -0.72 -21.71 8.67
C LEU A 290 -1.78 -22.34 9.59
N ILE A 291 -2.36 -23.44 9.14
CA ILE A 291 -3.44 -24.14 9.88
C ILE A 291 -2.94 -25.54 10.18
N VAL A 292 -2.94 -25.89 11.47
CA VAL A 292 -2.61 -27.22 11.94
C VAL A 292 -3.88 -27.98 12.35
N ASN A 293 -3.89 -29.26 12.06
CA ASN A 293 -4.87 -30.24 12.51
C ASN A 293 -4.14 -31.51 12.97
N ALA A 294 -4.76 -32.32 13.81
CA ALA A 294 -4.21 -33.60 14.25
C ALA A 294 -5.27 -34.66 14.31
N GLU A 295 -4.92 -35.87 13.91
CA GLU A 295 -5.73 -37.08 14.00
C GLU A 295 -5.04 -38.08 14.94
N THR A 296 -5.83 -38.84 15.71
CA THR A 296 -5.29 -39.81 16.67
C THR A 296 -5.74 -41.21 16.32
N SER A 297 -4.84 -42.16 16.49
CA SER A 297 -5.13 -43.60 16.57
C SER A 297 -4.75 -44.11 17.97
N ASP A 298 -4.90 -45.40 18.21
CA ASP A 298 -4.60 -45.98 19.53
C ASP A 298 -3.14 -45.80 19.96
N GLU A 299 -2.20 -45.75 19.01
CA GLU A 299 -0.78 -45.70 19.30
C GLU A 299 -0.06 -44.46 18.75
N GLN A 300 -0.67 -43.75 17.81
CA GLN A 300 -0.02 -42.70 17.04
C GLN A 300 -0.87 -41.44 16.91
N ILE A 301 -0.17 -40.34 16.69
CA ILE A 301 -0.73 -39.03 16.33
C ILE A 301 -0.19 -38.64 14.95
N ILE A 302 -1.08 -38.27 14.05
CA ILE A 302 -0.73 -37.71 12.74
C ILE A 302 -1.07 -36.22 12.77
N VAL A 303 -0.06 -35.37 12.67
CA VAL A 303 -0.21 -33.91 12.60
C VAL A 303 -0.10 -33.49 11.15
N LYS A 304 -1.06 -32.70 10.67
CA LYS A 304 -1.17 -32.22 9.29
C LYS A 304 -1.29 -30.71 9.26
N TRP A 305 -0.74 -30.08 8.25
CA TRP A 305 -0.83 -28.62 8.04
C TRP A 305 -0.79 -28.25 6.55
N ASN A 306 -1.11 -27.01 6.22
CA ASN A 306 -0.99 -26.45 4.87
C ASN A 306 0.35 -25.74 4.69
N ARG A 307 0.71 -25.40 3.45
CA ARG A 307 1.77 -24.45 3.16
C ARG A 307 1.32 -23.02 3.42
N SER A 308 2.21 -22.20 3.95
CA SER A 308 1.95 -20.81 4.33
C SER A 308 2.77 -19.82 3.52
N LEU A 309 4.07 -20.03 3.39
CA LEU A 309 5.02 -19.10 2.80
C LEU A 309 5.42 -19.46 1.35
N GLY A 310 5.12 -20.66 0.90
CA GLY A 310 5.35 -21.11 -0.45
C GLY A 310 6.33 -22.29 -0.58
N GLN A 311 6.87 -22.50 -1.78
CA GLN A 311 7.80 -23.62 -2.03
C GLN A 311 9.15 -23.39 -1.35
N GLY A 312 9.71 -24.45 -0.78
CA GLY A 312 11.01 -24.42 -0.10
C GLY A 312 10.94 -24.00 1.37
N GLU A 313 9.73 -23.77 1.92
CA GLU A 313 9.58 -23.59 3.35
C GLU A 313 9.90 -24.87 4.14
N THR A 314 10.41 -24.69 5.34
CA THR A 314 10.69 -25.76 6.31
C THR A 314 9.81 -25.61 7.52
N PHE A 315 9.45 -26.75 8.15
CA PHE A 315 8.51 -26.75 9.26
C PHE A 315 9.12 -27.31 10.54
N ALA A 316 8.69 -26.75 11.67
CA ALA A 316 8.94 -27.30 12.99
C ALA A 316 7.61 -27.51 13.72
N VAL A 317 7.42 -28.72 14.26
CA VAL A 317 6.24 -29.11 15.03
C VAL A 317 6.56 -29.03 16.51
N TYR A 318 5.70 -28.33 17.23
CA TYR A 318 5.79 -28.17 18.67
C TYR A 318 4.59 -28.82 19.35
N CYS A 319 4.82 -29.38 20.54
CA CYS A 319 3.76 -29.96 21.36
C CYS A 319 3.84 -29.39 22.79
N SER A 320 2.67 -29.11 23.36
CA SER A 320 2.44 -28.90 24.80
C SER A 320 1.63 -30.08 25.32
N VAL A 321 2.11 -30.74 26.37
CA VAL A 321 1.51 -31.91 26.97
C VAL A 321 0.90 -31.52 28.30
N ASP A 322 -0.39 -31.85 28.51
CA ASP A 322 -1.16 -31.60 29.75
C ASP A 322 -1.01 -30.16 30.28
N GLY A 323 -0.98 -29.16 29.37
CA GLY A 323 -0.81 -27.75 29.73
C GLY A 323 0.61 -27.34 30.10
N GLY A 324 1.57 -28.22 29.94
CA GLY A 324 3.00 -27.93 30.15
C GLY A 324 3.60 -27.03 29.07
N PRO A 325 4.91 -26.74 29.16
CA PRO A 325 5.57 -25.86 28.20
C PRO A 325 5.59 -26.46 26.80
N ARG A 326 5.47 -25.59 25.80
CA ARG A 326 5.62 -25.91 24.37
C ARG A 326 7.06 -26.34 24.08
N LYS A 327 7.26 -27.51 23.48
CA LYS A 327 8.56 -28.07 23.11
C LYS A 327 8.57 -28.51 21.65
N ALA A 328 9.67 -28.32 20.95
CA ALA A 328 9.85 -28.86 19.61
C ALA A 328 9.89 -30.39 19.66
N VAL A 329 9.07 -31.05 18.85
CA VAL A 329 9.01 -32.51 18.75
C VAL A 329 9.50 -33.04 17.42
N ARG A 330 9.43 -32.22 16.36
CA ARG A 330 10.04 -32.48 15.04
C ARG A 330 10.49 -31.15 14.46
N THR A 331 11.62 -31.17 13.75
CA THR A 331 12.20 -29.99 13.06
C THR A 331 12.66 -30.34 11.67
N ASP A 332 12.91 -29.31 10.85
CA ASP A 332 13.47 -29.44 9.50
C ASP A 332 12.64 -30.31 8.56
N LEU A 333 11.32 -30.26 8.72
CA LEU A 333 10.39 -31.00 7.87
C LEU A 333 10.13 -30.25 6.57
N ALA A 334 10.05 -30.96 5.46
CA ALA A 334 9.69 -30.44 4.15
C ALA A 334 8.23 -30.77 3.76
N ASP A 335 7.71 -31.85 4.32
CA ASP A 335 6.34 -32.31 4.10
C ASP A 335 5.36 -31.60 5.03
N CYS A 336 4.09 -31.57 4.64
CA CYS A 336 3.02 -30.94 5.40
C CYS A 336 2.31 -31.91 6.37
N GLN A 337 2.98 -32.95 6.78
CA GLN A 337 2.52 -33.88 7.81
C GLN A 337 3.68 -34.57 8.51
N CYS A 338 3.46 -34.99 9.72
CA CYS A 338 4.34 -35.93 10.42
C CYS A 338 3.52 -36.88 11.28
N GLU A 339 4.07 -38.06 11.48
CA GLU A 339 3.52 -39.13 12.32
C GLU A 339 4.47 -39.34 13.51
N MET A 340 3.92 -39.59 14.70
CA MET A 340 4.68 -39.81 15.90
C MET A 340 3.88 -40.68 16.90
N ALA A 341 4.60 -41.55 17.60
CA ALA A 341 3.99 -42.29 18.70
C ALA A 341 3.81 -41.37 19.92
N TYR A 342 2.78 -41.67 20.74
CA TYR A 342 2.58 -40.92 22.00
C TYR A 342 3.81 -40.95 22.90
N LEU A 343 4.49 -42.10 22.98
CA LEU A 343 5.66 -42.32 23.82
C LEU A 343 6.93 -41.58 23.36
N ASP A 344 6.95 -41.14 22.08
CA ASP A 344 8.03 -40.27 21.57
C ASP A 344 7.95 -38.87 22.14
N ILE A 345 6.75 -38.47 22.62
CA ILE A 345 6.44 -37.10 23.01
C ILE A 345 6.35 -36.97 24.53
N ALA A 346 5.74 -37.98 25.20
CA ALA A 346 5.43 -37.93 26.61
C ALA A 346 5.37 -39.33 27.21
N ASP A 347 5.16 -39.43 28.54
CA ASP A 347 4.98 -40.68 29.25
C ASP A 347 3.59 -41.32 28.96
N GLU A 348 3.41 -42.55 29.50
CA GLU A 348 2.19 -43.33 29.30
C GLU A 348 0.94 -42.67 29.91
N LEU A 349 1.08 -41.74 30.83
CA LEU A 349 -0.01 -41.15 31.59
C LEU A 349 -0.51 -39.83 30.95
N ALA A 350 0.20 -39.28 29.99
CA ALA A 350 -0.17 -38.04 29.31
C ALA A 350 -1.48 -38.19 28.52
N GLN A 351 -2.35 -37.20 28.60
CA GLN A 351 -3.69 -37.23 28.04
C GLN A 351 -3.95 -36.18 26.97
N ASN A 352 -3.52 -34.91 27.19
CA ASN A 352 -3.80 -33.79 26.29
C ASN A 352 -2.54 -33.40 25.55
N PHE A 353 -2.61 -33.39 24.24
CA PHE A 353 -1.53 -33.06 23.34
C PHE A 353 -1.95 -31.87 22.44
N CYS A 354 -1.37 -30.72 22.66
CA CYS A 354 -1.68 -29.51 21.91
C CYS A 354 -0.54 -29.19 20.95
N PHE A 355 -0.80 -29.22 19.67
CA PHE A 355 0.18 -29.03 18.60
C PHE A 355 0.09 -27.63 18.01
N SER A 356 1.24 -27.06 17.66
CA SER A 356 1.39 -25.91 16.78
C SER A 356 2.57 -26.13 15.86
N VAL A 357 2.53 -25.50 14.70
CA VAL A 357 3.57 -25.60 13.67
C VAL A 357 4.14 -24.21 13.39
N GLU A 358 5.42 -24.14 13.20
CA GLU A 358 6.12 -22.98 12.65
C GLU A 358 6.62 -23.32 11.26
N SER A 359 6.43 -22.41 10.31
CA SER A 359 7.01 -22.47 8.97
C SER A 359 8.01 -21.35 8.80
N THR A 360 9.14 -21.63 8.18
CA THR A 360 10.17 -20.64 7.86
C THR A 360 10.57 -20.72 6.41
N LEU A 361 10.73 -19.53 5.78
CA LEU A 361 11.26 -19.38 4.43
C LEU A 361 12.18 -18.15 4.37
N GLY A 362 13.50 -18.39 4.34
CA GLY A 362 14.47 -17.30 4.47
C GLY A 362 14.31 -16.57 5.79
N ARG A 363 13.88 -15.30 5.77
CA ARG A 363 13.60 -14.51 6.98
C ARG A 363 12.12 -14.50 7.41
N GLN A 364 11.25 -15.10 6.60
CA GLN A 364 9.81 -15.14 6.89
C GLN A 364 9.50 -16.23 7.91
N LEU A 365 8.55 -15.95 8.79
CA LEU A 365 8.05 -16.84 9.82
C LEU A 365 6.52 -16.90 9.75
N SER A 366 5.95 -18.09 9.76
CA SER A 366 4.50 -18.29 9.95
C SER A 366 4.25 -19.24 11.12
N VAL A 367 3.32 -18.88 11.99
CA VAL A 367 2.95 -19.69 13.17
C VAL A 367 1.48 -20.06 13.08
N SER A 368 1.19 -21.35 13.24
CA SER A 368 -0.17 -21.88 13.17
C SER A 368 -1.00 -21.57 14.41
N ASN A 369 -2.31 -21.78 14.28
CA ASN A 369 -3.19 -22.03 15.41
C ASN A 369 -2.65 -23.17 16.30
N MET A 370 -3.18 -23.28 17.51
CA MET A 370 -3.00 -24.45 18.37
C MET A 370 -4.16 -25.42 18.16
N PHE A 371 -3.86 -26.70 17.97
CA PHE A 371 -4.84 -27.77 17.86
C PHE A 371 -4.56 -28.87 18.89
N CYS A 372 -5.57 -29.21 19.69
CA CYS A 372 -5.41 -30.15 20.78
C CYS A 372 -6.16 -31.44 20.49
N VAL A 373 -5.53 -32.56 20.82
CA VAL A 373 -6.11 -33.91 20.78
C VAL A 373 -5.99 -34.56 22.15
N GLU A 374 -6.98 -35.38 22.49
CA GLU A 374 -7.00 -36.14 23.74
C GLU A 374 -6.75 -37.61 23.45
N ARG A 375 -5.76 -38.20 24.15
CA ARG A 375 -5.53 -39.64 24.13
C ARG A 375 -6.67 -40.33 24.85
N GLN A 376 -7.26 -41.34 24.21
CA GLN A 376 -8.34 -42.10 24.83
C GLN A 376 -7.74 -43.09 25.85
N PRO A 377 -8.32 -43.22 27.05
CA PRO A 377 -7.92 -44.24 28.00
C PRO A 377 -8.28 -45.64 27.44
N ASP A 378 -7.34 -46.57 27.57
CA ASP A 378 -7.59 -47.98 27.28
C ASP A 378 -8.07 -48.67 28.54
N ILE A 379 -9.33 -49.12 28.56
CA ILE A 379 -9.96 -49.78 29.70
C ILE A 379 -10.40 -51.17 29.29
N VAL A 380 -9.62 -52.15 29.69
CA VAL A 380 -9.88 -53.55 29.45
C VAL A 380 -10.49 -54.16 30.72
N ILE A 381 -11.66 -54.79 30.59
CA ILE A 381 -12.33 -55.53 31.69
C ILE A 381 -12.52 -56.98 31.24
N PRO A 382 -11.87 -57.96 31.86
CA PRO A 382 -12.07 -59.37 31.54
C PRO A 382 -13.52 -59.78 31.69
N ASN A 383 -13.97 -60.83 31.00
CA ASN A 383 -15.33 -61.38 31.10
C ASN A 383 -15.43 -62.65 31.94
N ALA A 384 -14.28 -63.16 32.36
CA ALA A 384 -14.20 -64.36 33.26
C ALA A 384 -12.86 -64.34 34.00
N PHE A 385 -12.82 -65.05 35.15
CA PHE A 385 -11.57 -65.29 35.89
C PHE A 385 -11.76 -66.62 36.69
N THR A 386 -10.63 -67.20 37.11
CA THR A 386 -10.53 -68.54 37.75
C THR A 386 -9.78 -68.42 39.06
N PRO A 387 -10.44 -68.07 40.17
CA PRO A 387 -9.80 -67.95 41.49
C PRO A 387 -9.49 -69.35 42.12
N ASN A 388 -8.47 -70.03 41.57
CA ASN A 388 -8.06 -71.37 41.98
C ASN A 388 -6.68 -71.40 42.67
N GLY A 389 -5.97 -70.22 42.72
CA GLY A 389 -4.70 -70.09 43.41
C GLY A 389 -3.51 -70.61 42.62
N ASP A 390 -3.59 -70.62 41.26
CA ASP A 390 -2.47 -70.99 40.36
C ASP A 390 -1.70 -69.83 39.80
N ASP A 391 -1.96 -68.60 40.31
CA ASP A 391 -1.38 -67.32 39.88
C ASP A 391 -1.75 -66.88 38.42
N VAL A 392 -2.73 -67.56 37.79
CA VAL A 392 -3.22 -67.23 36.44
C VAL A 392 -4.71 -66.89 36.51
N ASN A 393 -5.06 -65.60 36.24
CA ASN A 393 -6.44 -65.12 36.26
C ASN A 393 -7.16 -65.33 37.61
N ASP A 394 -6.44 -65.38 38.71
CA ASP A 394 -7.02 -65.60 40.07
C ASP A 394 -7.78 -64.36 40.59
N THR A 395 -7.59 -63.19 39.95
CA THR A 395 -8.25 -61.98 40.39
C THR A 395 -8.94 -61.25 39.24
N PHE A 396 -10.04 -60.56 39.53
CA PHE A 396 -10.84 -59.82 38.60
C PHE A 396 -10.82 -58.30 38.90
N GLY A 397 -10.61 -57.52 37.88
CA GLY A 397 -10.70 -56.04 37.95
C GLY A 397 -10.35 -55.38 36.61
N PRO A 398 -10.66 -54.11 36.45
CA PRO A 398 -10.32 -53.37 35.24
C PRO A 398 -8.82 -53.16 35.13
N VAL A 399 -8.28 -53.21 33.91
CA VAL A 399 -6.94 -52.75 33.57
C VAL A 399 -7.12 -51.42 32.87
N ILE A 400 -6.56 -50.34 33.44
CA ILE A 400 -6.63 -48.99 32.92
C ILE A 400 -5.22 -48.60 32.46
N ARG A 401 -5.10 -48.23 31.20
CA ARG A 401 -3.85 -47.77 30.58
C ARG A 401 -4.06 -46.38 29.99
N ASN A 402 -3.00 -45.68 29.74
CA ASN A 402 -2.98 -44.40 29.04
C ASN A 402 -3.86 -43.33 29.72
N ALA A 403 -3.98 -43.33 31.04
CA ALA A 403 -4.81 -42.39 31.77
C ALA A 403 -4.38 -42.17 33.22
N GLN A 404 -4.46 -40.96 33.70
CA GLN A 404 -4.33 -40.58 35.10
C GLN A 404 -5.75 -40.57 35.73
N VAL A 405 -5.97 -41.45 36.71
CA VAL A 405 -7.26 -41.57 37.41
C VAL A 405 -7.23 -40.72 38.68
N SER A 406 -8.17 -39.77 38.81
CA SER A 406 -8.32 -38.94 40.00
C SER A 406 -9.32 -39.48 41.00
N SER A 407 -10.28 -40.32 40.55
CA SER A 407 -11.25 -41.01 41.38
C SER A 407 -11.64 -42.32 40.73
N PHE A 408 -11.72 -43.38 41.54
CA PHE A 408 -12.03 -44.74 41.12
C PHE A 408 -13.07 -45.33 42.05
N GLU A 409 -14.08 -45.99 41.49
CA GLU A 409 -15.07 -46.76 42.22
C GLU A 409 -15.41 -48.02 41.41
N PHE A 410 -15.17 -49.17 41.98
CA PHE A 410 -15.42 -50.46 41.37
C PHE A 410 -16.23 -51.36 42.32
N MET A 411 -17.38 -51.87 41.87
CA MET A 411 -18.27 -52.67 42.66
C MET A 411 -18.70 -53.94 41.89
N ILE A 412 -18.87 -55.06 42.64
CA ILE A 412 -19.37 -56.32 42.09
C ILE A 412 -20.58 -56.75 42.89
N TYR A 413 -21.58 -57.21 42.18
CA TYR A 413 -22.86 -57.65 42.74
C TYR A 413 -23.23 -59.04 42.25
N ASP A 414 -23.91 -59.79 43.09
CA ASP A 414 -24.60 -61.03 42.68
C ASP A 414 -25.88 -60.73 41.86
N ARG A 415 -26.50 -61.74 41.32
CA ARG A 415 -27.75 -61.67 40.55
C ARG A 415 -28.96 -61.13 41.35
N TYR A 416 -28.86 -61.07 42.69
CA TYR A 416 -29.90 -60.59 43.59
C TYR A 416 -29.63 -59.14 44.07
N GLY A 417 -28.56 -58.52 43.61
CA GLY A 417 -28.13 -57.14 43.97
C GLY A 417 -27.34 -57.12 45.28
N GLY A 418 -26.92 -58.24 45.81
CA GLY A 418 -26.01 -58.31 46.96
C GLY A 418 -24.60 -57.88 46.54
N ARG A 419 -23.98 -56.92 47.27
CA ARG A 419 -22.63 -56.46 46.99
C ARG A 419 -21.58 -57.45 47.45
N MET A 420 -20.81 -58.02 46.54
CA MET A 420 -19.75 -58.98 46.75
C MET A 420 -18.39 -58.34 46.99
N PHE A 421 -18.08 -57.30 46.27
CA PHE A 421 -16.79 -56.54 46.33
C PHE A 421 -17.02 -55.06 46.13
N SER A 422 -16.15 -54.24 46.72
CA SER A 422 -16.10 -52.78 46.49
C SER A 422 -14.74 -52.28 46.78
N SER A 423 -14.19 -51.41 45.85
CA SER A 423 -12.92 -50.74 46.04
C SER A 423 -12.94 -49.35 45.44
N ASN A 424 -12.22 -48.42 46.08
CA ASN A 424 -11.90 -47.10 45.57
C ASN A 424 -10.42 -46.98 45.11
N ASP A 425 -9.69 -48.11 45.16
CA ASP A 425 -8.31 -48.22 44.68
C ASP A 425 -8.30 -48.97 43.34
N GLN A 426 -7.74 -48.34 42.30
CA GLN A 426 -7.65 -48.86 40.94
C GLN A 426 -6.78 -50.12 40.81
N PHE A 427 -5.92 -50.40 41.79
CA PHE A 427 -5.03 -51.55 41.82
C PHE A 427 -5.65 -52.73 42.61
N SER A 428 -6.69 -52.48 43.36
CA SER A 428 -7.40 -53.53 44.13
C SER A 428 -8.26 -54.37 43.21
N ARG A 429 -8.13 -55.68 43.32
CA ARG A 429 -8.83 -56.65 42.48
C ARG A 429 -9.65 -57.61 43.36
N TRP A 430 -10.75 -58.10 42.79
CA TRP A 430 -11.58 -59.07 43.47
C TRP A 430 -11.01 -60.49 43.29
N ASP A 431 -10.78 -61.21 44.39
CA ASP A 431 -10.24 -62.56 44.45
C ASP A 431 -11.32 -63.66 44.43
N GLY A 432 -12.55 -63.31 44.08
CA GLY A 432 -13.65 -64.30 44.09
C GLY A 432 -14.18 -64.63 45.47
N THR A 433 -13.80 -63.91 46.55
CA THR A 433 -14.32 -64.09 47.87
C THR A 433 -15.37 -63.06 48.28
N SER A 434 -16.30 -63.41 49.11
CA SER A 434 -17.22 -62.52 49.84
C SER A 434 -17.35 -62.99 51.28
N ARG A 435 -17.15 -62.06 52.23
CA ARG A 435 -17.21 -62.38 53.70
C ARG A 435 -16.29 -63.56 54.12
N GLY A 436 -15.13 -63.67 53.43
CA GLY A 436 -14.13 -64.69 53.77
C GLY A 436 -14.34 -66.08 53.19
N SER A 437 -15.33 -66.26 52.28
CA SER A 437 -15.57 -67.51 51.58
C SER A 437 -15.66 -67.28 50.05
N TYR A 438 -15.19 -68.23 49.27
CA TYR A 438 -15.35 -68.23 47.83
C TYR A 438 -16.82 -68.17 47.41
N VAL A 439 -17.12 -67.37 46.41
CA VAL A 439 -18.48 -67.26 45.89
C VAL A 439 -18.83 -68.48 45.00
N ALA A 440 -20.08 -68.66 44.69
CA ALA A 440 -20.52 -69.74 43.78
C ALA A 440 -20.04 -69.43 42.33
N GLU A 441 -19.77 -70.49 41.56
CA GLU A 441 -19.55 -70.40 40.13
C GLU A 441 -20.75 -69.77 39.44
N GLY A 442 -20.50 -68.89 38.47
CA GLY A 442 -21.56 -68.22 37.70
C GLY A 442 -21.29 -66.74 37.43
N GLY A 443 -22.31 -66.05 36.91
CA GLY A 443 -22.24 -64.68 36.50
C GLY A 443 -22.51 -63.69 37.64
N TYR A 444 -21.63 -62.67 37.71
CA TYR A 444 -21.70 -61.51 38.60
C TYR A 444 -21.74 -60.23 37.78
N LEU A 445 -22.36 -59.15 38.28
CA LEU A 445 -22.47 -57.89 37.66
C LEU A 445 -21.41 -56.96 38.24
N TYR A 446 -20.70 -56.23 37.37
CA TYR A 446 -19.79 -55.20 37.83
C TYR A 446 -20.29 -53.79 37.44
N TYR A 447 -19.93 -52.79 38.26
CA TYR A 447 -20.06 -51.38 38.00
C TYR A 447 -18.68 -50.72 38.23
N LEU A 448 -18.19 -50.02 37.22
CA LEU A 448 -16.99 -49.23 37.25
C LEU A 448 -17.33 -47.77 37.01
N LYS A 449 -16.87 -46.89 37.87
CA LYS A 449 -16.90 -45.43 37.67
C LYS A 449 -15.53 -44.88 37.92
N ILE A 450 -14.99 -44.16 36.94
CA ILE A 450 -13.71 -43.50 37.04
C ILE A 450 -13.86 -42.02 36.67
N LYS A 451 -13.06 -41.17 37.33
CA LYS A 451 -12.89 -39.80 36.93
C LYS A 451 -11.42 -39.59 36.62
N LEU A 452 -11.12 -39.06 35.46
CA LEU A 452 -9.78 -38.76 35.01
C LEU A 452 -9.32 -37.39 35.56
N HIS A 453 -8.03 -37.10 35.52
CA HIS A 453 -7.46 -35.80 35.97
C HIS A 453 -7.96 -34.60 35.12
N ASN A 454 -8.28 -34.81 33.85
CA ASN A 454 -8.90 -33.79 32.98
C ASN A 454 -10.40 -33.55 33.32
N GLY A 455 -10.95 -34.24 34.34
CA GLY A 455 -12.34 -34.10 34.80
C GLY A 455 -13.35 -35.00 34.08
N ARG A 456 -12.96 -35.72 33.03
CA ARG A 456 -13.83 -36.64 32.29
C ARG A 456 -14.25 -37.81 33.18
N GLN A 457 -15.54 -38.19 33.15
CA GLN A 457 -16.07 -39.35 33.85
C GLN A 457 -16.39 -40.46 32.87
N ILE A 458 -16.04 -41.67 33.24
CA ILE A 458 -16.29 -42.88 32.46
C ILE A 458 -17.01 -43.89 33.37
N GLU A 459 -18.11 -44.41 32.90
CA GLU A 459 -18.86 -45.48 33.58
C GLU A 459 -18.92 -46.72 32.68
N ARG A 460 -18.71 -47.91 33.29
CA ARG A 460 -18.84 -49.19 32.60
C ARG A 460 -19.65 -50.12 33.48
N LYS A 461 -20.54 -50.89 32.86
CA LYS A 461 -21.35 -51.95 33.49
C LYS A 461 -21.25 -53.18 32.63
N GLY A 462 -21.22 -54.34 33.26
CA GLY A 462 -21.13 -55.59 32.53
C GLY A 462 -21.23 -56.79 33.50
N SER A 463 -20.90 -57.93 32.96
CA SER A 463 -20.87 -59.16 33.73
C SER A 463 -19.54 -59.87 33.69
N VAL A 464 -19.15 -60.55 34.70
CA VAL A 464 -17.98 -61.40 34.80
C VAL A 464 -18.42 -62.82 35.27
N ASN A 465 -17.80 -63.82 34.71
CA ASN A 465 -18.05 -65.23 35.13
C ASN A 465 -16.92 -65.69 36.07
N VAL A 466 -17.32 -66.21 37.22
CA VAL A 466 -16.42 -66.96 38.10
C VAL A 466 -16.45 -68.40 37.66
N ILE A 467 -15.33 -69.01 37.39
CA ILE A 467 -15.16 -70.34 36.88
C ILE A 467 -14.17 -71.05 37.81
N TYR A 468 -14.58 -72.25 38.30
CA TYR A 468 -13.66 -73.12 38.99
C TYR A 468 -13.36 -74.34 38.08
N PRO A 469 -12.06 -74.60 37.75
CA PRO A 469 -11.65 -75.71 36.89
C PRO A 469 -11.85 -77.10 37.55
#